data_48aabd3a7d744540b7b7594fc89bf660
#
_entry.id   48aabd3a7d744540b7b7594fc89bf660
#
_cell.length_a   1.000
_cell.length_b   1.000
_cell.length_c   1.000
_cell.angle_alpha   90.00
_cell.angle_beta   90.00
_cell.angle_gamma   90.00
#
_symmetry.space_group_name_H-M   'P 1'
#
loop_
_entity.id
_entity.type
_entity.pdbx_description
1 polymer ?
#
loop_
_entity_poly.entity_id
_entity_poly.type
_entity_poly.pdbx_seq_one_letter_code
_entity_poly.pdbx_strand_id
1 'polypeptide(L)'
;EIRDRFNNFEENKSVYFYFLMKVGFNGVYRENKSGKFNVPFGRKEKFIVQEASLLTISKLIKNVHFYNLSYDKFLDKLSKKGILNDSFIHLIYLMISLLAKNRNYTLVAILIIMILSKN
;
A
#
# COMPACT_ATOMS: atom_id res chain seq x y z
N GLU A 1 -3.76 -11.71 -21.23
CA GLU A 1 -4.16 -12.73 -20.29
C GLU A 1 -4.41 -12.23 -18.89
N ILE A 2 -3.68 -12.63 -17.79
CA ILE A 2 -3.95 -12.07 -16.44
C ILE A 2 -3.63 -10.58 -16.39
N ARG A 3 -2.54 -10.16 -16.99
CA ARG A 3 -2.18 -8.74 -17.11
C ARG A 3 -3.24 -7.94 -17.87
N ASP A 4 -3.81 -8.50 -18.93
CA ASP A 4 -4.86 -7.83 -19.71
C ASP A 4 -6.16 -7.76 -18.92
N ARG A 5 -6.49 -8.79 -18.14
CA ARG A 5 -7.61 -8.77 -17.20
C ARG A 5 -7.42 -7.68 -16.13
N PHE A 6 -6.26 -7.62 -15.50
CA PHE A 6 -5.94 -6.57 -14.53
C PHE A 6 -6.09 -5.16 -15.11
N ASN A 7 -5.65 -4.97 -16.35
CA ASN A 7 -5.67 -3.67 -17.00
C ASN A 7 -7.05 -3.23 -17.53
N ASN A 8 -7.96 -4.15 -17.77
CA ASN A 8 -9.21 -3.86 -18.49
C ASN A 8 -10.49 -4.17 -17.68
N PHE A 9 -10.39 -4.93 -16.59
CA PHE A 9 -11.53 -5.32 -15.77
C PHE A 9 -11.33 -4.90 -14.31
N GLU A 10 -12.42 -4.48 -13.64
CA GLU A 10 -12.40 -4.12 -12.22
C GLU A 10 -12.61 -5.35 -11.32
N GLU A 11 -13.32 -6.36 -11.81
CA GLU A 11 -13.60 -7.58 -11.06
C GLU A 11 -12.31 -8.34 -10.72
N ASN A 12 -12.19 -8.79 -9.48
CA ASN A 12 -11.03 -9.55 -8.97
C ASN A 12 -9.67 -8.85 -9.12
N LYS A 13 -9.65 -7.53 -9.27
CA LYS A 13 -8.44 -6.74 -9.51
C LYS A 13 -7.35 -6.95 -8.45
N SER A 14 -7.73 -7.09 -7.18
CA SER A 14 -6.80 -7.37 -6.07
C SER A 14 -6.11 -8.73 -6.21
N VAL A 15 -6.83 -9.75 -6.68
CA VAL A 15 -6.29 -11.10 -6.91
C VAL A 15 -5.28 -11.06 -8.06
N TYR A 16 -5.64 -10.41 -9.16
CA TYR A 16 -4.73 -10.23 -10.29
C TYR A 16 -3.50 -9.40 -9.91
N PHE A 17 -3.68 -8.36 -9.12
CA PHE A 17 -2.58 -7.55 -8.60
C PHE A 17 -1.61 -8.39 -7.78
N TYR A 18 -2.12 -9.15 -6.79
CA TYR A 18 -1.31 -10.04 -5.97
C TYR A 18 -0.50 -11.02 -6.83
N PHE A 19 -1.14 -11.67 -7.80
CA PHE A 19 -0.48 -12.59 -8.72
C PHE A 19 0.63 -11.88 -9.52
N LEU A 20 0.33 -10.74 -10.15
CA LEU A 20 1.27 -9.99 -10.97
C LEU A 20 2.49 -9.50 -10.16
N MET A 21 2.29 -9.09 -8.90
CA MET A 21 3.39 -8.70 -8.02
C MET A 21 4.29 -9.89 -7.65
N LYS A 22 3.73 -11.10 -7.57
CA LYS A 22 4.50 -12.31 -7.25
C LYS A 22 5.27 -12.86 -8.44
N VAL A 23 4.72 -12.78 -9.66
CA VAL A 23 5.32 -13.37 -10.87
C VAL A 23 6.04 -12.34 -11.75
N GLY A 24 5.79 -11.07 -11.56
CA GLY A 24 6.44 -9.98 -12.29
C GLY A 24 7.93 -9.88 -12.01
N PHE A 25 8.66 -9.30 -12.96
CA PHE A 25 10.09 -9.07 -12.82
C PHE A 25 10.38 -8.21 -11.58
N ASN A 26 11.24 -8.72 -10.69
CA ASN A 26 11.62 -8.10 -9.40
C ASN A 26 10.45 -7.72 -8.47
N GLY A 27 9.22 -8.18 -8.72
CA GLY A 27 8.06 -7.82 -7.91
C GLY A 27 7.73 -6.32 -7.90
N VAL A 28 8.15 -5.58 -8.91
CA VAL A 28 7.91 -4.14 -9.01
C VAL A 28 6.54 -3.85 -9.61
N TYR A 29 5.94 -2.72 -9.22
CA TYR A 29 4.77 -2.17 -9.90
C TYR A 29 5.20 -1.05 -10.84
N ARG A 30 4.77 -1.12 -12.09
CA ARG A 30 5.03 -0.10 -13.10
C ARG A 30 3.89 -0.03 -14.11
N GLU A 31 3.54 1.18 -14.48
CA GLU A 31 2.57 1.47 -15.53
C GLU A 31 3.23 2.14 -16.73
N ASN A 32 2.61 2.00 -17.88
CA ASN A 32 2.94 2.76 -19.09
C ASN A 32 2.27 4.15 -19.05
N LYS A 33 2.50 4.96 -20.08
CA LYS A 33 1.90 6.30 -20.19
C LYS A 33 0.37 6.31 -20.22
N SER A 34 -0.26 5.17 -20.51
CA SER A 34 -1.73 5.00 -20.52
C SER A 34 -2.27 4.47 -19.19
N GLY A 35 -1.47 4.45 -18.11
CA GLY A 35 -1.90 3.95 -16.79
C GLY A 35 -2.07 2.43 -16.72
N LYS A 36 -1.54 1.68 -17.68
CA LYS A 36 -1.67 0.22 -17.71
C LYS A 36 -0.41 -0.45 -17.18
N PHE A 37 -0.60 -1.44 -16.29
CA PHE A 37 0.48 -2.28 -15.78
C PHE A 37 1.24 -2.96 -16.93
N ASN A 38 2.57 -2.81 -16.95
CA ASN A 38 3.41 -3.25 -18.07
C ASN A 38 4.69 -3.97 -17.66
N VAL A 39 4.76 -4.48 -16.43
CA VAL A 39 5.95 -5.24 -16.00
C VAL A 39 5.99 -6.59 -16.70
N PRO A 40 7.14 -7.02 -17.26
CA PRO A 40 7.28 -8.32 -17.88
C PRO A 40 7.23 -9.46 -16.86
N PHE A 41 6.98 -10.66 -17.32
CA PHE A 41 7.07 -11.87 -16.51
C PHE A 41 8.50 -12.10 -16.02
N GLY A 42 8.66 -12.39 -14.73
CA GLY A 42 9.96 -12.56 -14.06
C GLY A 42 10.60 -13.94 -14.20
N ARG A 43 10.08 -14.79 -15.10
CA ARG A 43 10.57 -16.18 -15.36
C ARG A 43 10.65 -17.04 -14.10
N LYS A 44 9.71 -16.86 -13.17
CA LYS A 44 9.62 -17.73 -11.98
C LYS A 44 9.00 -19.07 -12.36
N GLU A 45 9.69 -20.14 -12.04
CA GLU A 45 9.26 -21.51 -12.36
C GLU A 45 8.05 -21.95 -11.54
N LYS A 46 7.92 -21.43 -10.30
CA LYS A 46 6.82 -21.78 -9.40
C LYS A 46 6.19 -20.54 -8.79
N PHE A 47 4.87 -20.56 -8.73
CA PHE A 47 4.07 -19.62 -7.95
C PHE A 47 3.42 -20.36 -6.78
N ILE A 48 3.77 -19.95 -5.56
CA ILE A 48 3.22 -20.54 -4.34
C ILE A 48 2.41 -19.46 -3.63
N VAL A 49 1.13 -19.75 -3.40
CA VAL A 49 0.27 -18.95 -2.55
C VAL A 49 0.56 -19.32 -1.10
N GLN A 50 1.00 -18.35 -0.32
CA GLN A 50 1.22 -18.51 1.12
C GLN A 50 -0.08 -18.20 1.88
N GLU A 51 -1.04 -19.11 1.80
CA GLU A 51 -2.38 -18.93 2.37
C GLU A 51 -2.34 -18.61 3.86
N ALA A 52 -1.57 -19.33 4.66
CA ALA A 52 -1.43 -19.09 6.10
C ALA A 52 -0.96 -17.65 6.40
N SER A 53 0.00 -17.14 5.62
CA SER A 53 0.47 -15.77 5.75
C SER A 53 -0.60 -14.74 5.38
N LEU A 54 -1.36 -14.99 4.32
CA LEU A 54 -2.46 -14.11 3.90
C LEU A 54 -3.57 -14.07 4.96
N LEU A 55 -3.95 -15.21 5.52
CA LEU A 55 -4.93 -15.28 6.59
C LEU A 55 -4.46 -14.56 7.86
N THR A 56 -3.18 -14.71 8.22
CA THR A 56 -2.58 -14.00 9.35
C THR A 56 -2.61 -12.49 9.14
N ILE A 57 -2.18 -12.02 7.96
CA ILE A 57 -2.22 -10.60 7.60
C ILE A 57 -3.66 -10.09 7.63
N SER A 58 -4.61 -10.83 7.04
CA SER A 58 -6.02 -10.47 7.05
C SER A 58 -6.57 -10.25 8.46
N LYS A 59 -6.20 -11.12 9.41
CA LYS A 59 -6.59 -10.95 10.83
C LYS A 59 -5.95 -9.72 11.46
N LEU A 60 -4.66 -9.47 11.19
CA LEU A 60 -3.93 -8.33 11.75
C LEU A 60 -4.48 -6.99 11.26
N ILE A 61 -4.90 -6.90 9.99
CA ILE A 61 -5.40 -5.66 9.39
C ILE A 61 -6.91 -5.45 9.56
N LYS A 62 -7.60 -6.36 10.26
CA LYS A 62 -9.07 -6.29 10.43
C LYS A 62 -9.57 -4.95 10.98
N ASN A 63 -8.79 -4.34 11.87
CA ASN A 63 -9.12 -3.05 12.51
C ASN A 63 -8.32 -1.88 11.91
N VAL A 64 -7.65 -2.07 10.78
CA VAL A 64 -6.87 -1.03 10.10
C VAL A 64 -7.76 -0.30 9.10
N HIS A 65 -7.80 1.03 9.20
CA HIS A 65 -8.50 1.88 8.25
C HIS A 65 -7.55 2.35 7.15
N PHE A 66 -7.84 1.96 5.92
CA PHE A 66 -7.06 2.38 4.75
C PHE A 66 -7.66 3.64 4.12
N TYR A 67 -6.82 4.61 3.81
CA TYR A 67 -7.24 5.84 3.14
C TYR A 67 -6.38 6.07 1.88
N ASN A 68 -7.03 6.28 0.75
CA ASN A 68 -6.39 6.72 -0.49
C ASN A 68 -6.53 8.24 -0.60
N LEU A 69 -5.71 8.97 0.13
CA LEU A 69 -5.72 10.44 0.20
C LEU A 69 -4.31 10.97 0.03
N SER A 70 -4.20 12.21 -0.47
CA SER A 70 -2.96 12.95 -0.36
C SER A 70 -2.63 13.22 1.12
N TYR A 71 -1.35 13.40 1.42
CA TYR A 71 -0.85 13.57 2.78
C TYR A 71 -1.55 14.71 3.55
N ASP A 72 -1.68 15.87 2.94
CA ASP A 72 -2.37 17.04 3.48
C ASP A 72 -3.84 16.74 3.83
N LYS A 73 -4.58 16.12 2.92
CA LYS A 73 -5.97 15.70 3.14
C LYS A 73 -6.10 14.61 4.23
N PHE A 74 -5.10 13.74 4.34
CA PHE A 74 -5.10 12.73 5.39
C PHE A 74 -4.90 13.34 6.77
N LEU A 75 -3.93 14.26 6.93
CA LEU A 75 -3.71 14.99 8.18
C LEU A 75 -4.93 15.84 8.58
N ASP A 76 -5.53 16.55 7.63
CA ASP A 76 -6.74 17.33 7.88
C ASP A 76 -7.89 16.44 8.38
N LYS A 77 -8.05 15.26 7.80
CA LYS A 77 -9.05 14.29 8.25
C LYS A 77 -8.79 13.77 9.66
N LEU A 78 -7.55 13.51 10.03
CA LEU A 78 -7.18 13.07 11.38
C LEU A 78 -7.36 14.19 12.42
N SER A 79 -6.98 15.41 12.07
CA SER A 79 -7.18 16.59 12.90
C SER A 79 -8.67 16.81 13.21
N LYS A 80 -9.54 16.77 12.20
CA LYS A 80 -11.00 16.91 12.36
C LYS A 80 -11.63 15.80 13.24
N LYS A 81 -10.99 14.65 13.33
CA LYS A 81 -11.42 13.56 14.23
C LYS A 81 -10.89 13.72 15.67
N GLY A 82 -10.12 14.76 15.97
CA GLY A 82 -9.51 14.97 17.29
C GLY A 82 -8.44 13.94 17.64
N ILE A 83 -7.94 13.19 16.64
CA ILE A 83 -6.93 12.13 16.84
C ILE A 83 -5.52 12.74 16.94
N LEU A 84 -5.35 13.93 16.38
CA LEU A 84 -4.06 14.63 16.35
C LEU A 84 -4.09 15.83 17.27
N ASN A 85 -3.17 15.88 18.22
CA ASN A 85 -2.78 17.11 18.89
C ASN A 85 -1.56 17.72 18.17
N ASP A 86 -1.26 18.98 18.45
CA ASP A 86 -0.18 19.72 17.78
C ASP A 86 1.18 19.05 17.93
N SER A 87 1.46 18.42 19.08
CA SER A 87 2.70 17.70 19.33
C SER A 87 2.83 16.48 18.44
N PHE A 88 1.73 15.77 18.19
CA PHE A 88 1.70 14.59 17.33
C PHE A 88 1.84 14.95 15.85
N ILE A 89 1.20 16.06 15.44
CA ILE A 89 1.37 16.62 14.09
C ILE A 89 2.83 16.99 13.85
N HIS A 90 3.46 17.64 14.83
CA HIS A 90 4.88 18.01 14.74
C HIS A 90 5.80 16.79 14.64
N LEU A 91 5.54 15.75 15.40
CA LEU A 91 6.28 14.47 15.34
C LEU A 91 6.15 13.81 13.96
N ILE A 92 4.96 13.81 13.38
CA ILE A 92 4.71 13.29 12.02
C ILE A 92 5.49 14.10 10.99
N TYR A 93 5.47 15.43 11.06
CA TYR A 93 6.26 16.29 10.18
C TYR A 93 7.76 16.01 10.29
N LEU A 94 8.26 15.85 11.51
CA LEU A 94 9.68 15.52 11.75
C LEU A 94 10.05 14.16 11.15
N MET A 95 9.23 13.14 11.36
CA MET A 95 9.43 11.80 10.78
C MET A 95 9.41 11.82 9.27
N ILE A 96 8.48 12.53 8.66
CA ILE A 96 8.38 12.65 7.19
C ILE A 96 9.58 13.41 6.64
N SER A 97 10.01 14.47 7.29
CA SER A 97 11.22 15.24 6.92
C SER A 97 12.48 14.37 6.96
N LEU A 98 12.64 13.53 7.98
CA LEU A 98 13.75 12.59 8.11
C LEU A 98 13.70 11.48 7.05
N LEU A 99 12.52 11.01 6.70
CA LEU A 99 12.31 9.93 5.73
C LEU A 99 12.26 10.45 4.28
N ALA A 100 11.98 11.71 4.05
CA ALA A 100 12.10 12.38 2.75
C ALA A 100 13.52 12.31 2.19
N LYS A 101 14.52 12.17 3.06
CA LYS A 101 15.90 11.86 2.66
C LYS A 101 16.07 10.41 2.16
N ASN A 102 15.14 9.49 2.44
CA ASN A 102 15.23 8.06 2.14
C ASN A 102 13.96 7.55 1.45
N ARG A 103 13.70 7.91 0.24
CA ARG A 103 12.68 7.52 -0.78
C ARG A 103 11.60 6.43 -0.47
N ASN A 104 11.25 6.14 0.78
CA ASN A 104 10.26 5.11 1.16
C ASN A 104 9.06 5.71 1.92
N TYR A 105 8.31 6.60 1.26
CA TYR A 105 7.14 7.29 1.85
C TYR A 105 5.97 6.36 2.23
N THR A 106 5.80 5.25 1.52
CA THR A 106 4.65 4.35 1.68
C THR A 106 4.67 3.61 3.02
N LEU A 107 5.86 3.21 3.49
CA LEU A 107 6.01 2.51 4.77
C LEU A 107 5.65 3.39 5.98
N VAL A 108 5.86 4.68 5.88
CA VAL A 108 5.59 5.63 6.98
C VAL A 108 4.11 5.87 7.17
N ALA A 109 3.36 6.04 6.09
CA ALA A 109 1.92 6.18 6.15
C ALA A 109 1.26 4.93 6.76
N ILE A 110 1.74 3.74 6.42
CA ILE A 110 1.27 2.47 6.98
C ILE A 110 1.61 2.37 8.49
N LEU A 111 2.82 2.77 8.89
CA LEU A 111 3.23 2.74 10.31
C LEU A 111 2.40 3.69 11.17
N ILE A 112 2.09 4.88 10.67
CA ILE A 112 1.22 5.86 11.34
C ILE A 112 -0.20 5.30 11.51
N ILE A 113 -0.74 4.65 10.48
CA ILE A 113 -2.05 4.01 10.52
C ILE A 113 -2.07 2.87 11.57
N MET A 114 -1.03 2.07 11.67
CA MET A 114 -0.90 0.99 12.67
C MET A 114 -0.81 1.52 14.11
N ILE A 115 -0.16 2.65 14.34
CA ILE A 115 -0.04 3.26 15.67
C ILE A 115 -1.39 3.82 16.13
N LEU A 116 -2.15 4.43 15.21
CA LEU A 116 -3.45 5.05 15.51
C LEU A 116 -4.58 4.03 15.69
N SER A 117 -4.42 2.80 15.26
CA SER A 117 -5.43 1.74 15.40
C SER A 117 -5.38 1.03 16.77
N LYS A 118 -4.41 1.36 17.63
CA LYS A 118 -4.23 0.73 18.96
C LYS A 118 -4.88 1.50 20.12
N ASN A 119 -5.50 2.65 19.85
CA ASN A 119 -6.31 3.43 20.80
C ASN A 119 -7.79 3.40 20.31
#